data_b6994b4eab12000a3568b7fcd11c18d4
#
_entry.id   b6994b4eab12000a3568b7fcd11c18d4
#
_cell.length_a   1.000
_cell.length_b   1.000
_cell.length_c   1.000
_cell.angle_alpha   90.00
_cell.angle_beta   90.00
_cell.angle_gamma   90.00
#
_symmetry.space_group_name_H-M   'P 1'
#
loop_
_entity.id
_entity.type
_entity.pdbx_description
1 polymer ?
#
loop_
_entity_poly.entity_id
_entity_poly.type
_entity_poly.pdbx_seq_one_letter_code
_entity_poly.pdbx_strand_id
1 'polypeptide(L)'
;VIVLESASAQSGEPAVYLSTGVHGDEAGSAWGLLTWAEKHVNELKRGSFLIAPCLNPVGLTLNTRADHRGLDINRRFHDASDEICGPWQQWITGHAMRFGLCLHEDYDGQGIYLYELNHARQTVGHEIIERCARVIAPDPRKNIDGQRANRGVIRRRTLPTHLPGMPEAIQLHVRGCPVTLTFESPSEFDFDTRVRVQVKFVESALAVLD
;
A
#
# COMPACT_ATOMS: atom_id res chain seq x y z
N VAL A 1 -4.15 -2.77 -16.60
CA VAL A 1 -4.40 -2.37 -15.19
C VAL A 1 -5.81 -1.81 -15.09
N ILE A 2 -6.59 -2.30 -14.12
CA ILE A 2 -7.90 -1.72 -13.78
C ILE A 2 -7.67 -0.69 -12.68
N VAL A 3 -8.21 0.51 -12.87
CA VAL A 3 -8.11 1.61 -11.92
C VAL A 3 -9.47 2.26 -11.71
N LEU A 4 -9.67 2.86 -10.55
CA LEU A 4 -10.86 3.61 -10.21
C LEU A 4 -10.44 5.02 -9.78
N GLU A 5 -11.14 6.00 -10.30
CA GLU A 5 -10.96 7.41 -9.94
C GLU A 5 -12.29 7.98 -9.46
N SER A 6 -12.29 8.64 -8.33
CA SER A 6 -13.45 9.41 -7.90
C SER A 6 -13.63 10.66 -8.76
N ALA A 7 -14.86 11.20 -8.83
CA ALA A 7 -15.13 12.43 -9.57
C ALA A 7 -14.27 13.62 -9.08
N SER A 8 -14.03 13.69 -7.77
CA SER A 8 -13.16 14.72 -7.17
C SER A 8 -11.71 14.60 -7.65
N ALA A 9 -11.15 13.38 -7.73
CA ALA A 9 -9.81 13.17 -8.25
C ALA A 9 -9.71 13.57 -9.73
N GLN A 10 -10.71 13.21 -10.55
CA GLN A 10 -10.79 13.62 -11.96
C GLN A 10 -10.88 15.13 -12.14
N SER A 11 -11.49 15.85 -11.19
CA SER A 11 -11.54 17.31 -11.19
C SER A 11 -10.27 18.00 -10.71
N GLY A 12 -9.24 17.24 -10.33
CA GLY A 12 -7.93 17.75 -9.92
C GLY A 12 -7.77 17.97 -8.41
N GLU A 13 -8.74 17.54 -7.59
CA GLU A 13 -8.56 17.59 -6.14
C GLU A 13 -7.47 16.60 -5.68
N PRO A 14 -6.57 17.01 -4.77
CA PRO A 14 -5.56 16.10 -4.24
C PRO A 14 -6.18 14.82 -3.67
N ALA A 15 -5.73 13.67 -4.14
CA ALA A 15 -6.37 12.39 -3.88
C ALA A 15 -5.60 11.53 -2.85
N VAL A 16 -6.33 10.64 -2.20
CA VAL A 16 -5.77 9.48 -1.51
C VAL A 16 -5.53 8.38 -2.53
N TYR A 17 -4.30 7.88 -2.60
CA TYR A 17 -3.95 6.73 -3.41
C TYR A 17 -4.07 5.44 -2.59
N LEU A 18 -4.73 4.42 -3.16
CA LEU A 18 -4.89 3.09 -2.56
C LEU A 18 -4.50 2.02 -3.59
N SER A 19 -3.65 1.09 -3.21
CA SER A 19 -3.31 -0.06 -4.07
C SER A 19 -3.22 -1.37 -3.32
N THR A 20 -3.48 -2.45 -4.06
CA THR A 20 -3.26 -3.82 -3.61
C THR A 20 -2.83 -4.74 -4.74
N GLY A 21 -2.51 -5.99 -4.40
CA GLY A 21 -2.28 -7.04 -5.38
C GLY A 21 -1.11 -6.75 -6.31
N VAL A 22 -0.10 -6.06 -5.84
CA VAL A 22 1.20 -5.96 -6.51
C VAL A 22 1.84 -7.34 -6.57
N HIS A 23 1.76 -8.08 -5.46
CA HIS A 23 2.09 -9.49 -5.41
C HIS A 23 0.80 -10.32 -5.34
N GLY A 24 0.71 -11.35 -6.15
CA GLY A 24 -0.53 -12.10 -6.27
C GLY A 24 -0.75 -13.13 -5.15
N ASP A 25 0.28 -13.47 -4.40
CA ASP A 25 0.21 -14.34 -3.21
C ASP A 25 -0.25 -13.59 -1.95
N GLU A 26 -0.59 -12.29 -2.07
CA GLU A 26 -1.02 -11.42 -0.98
C GLU A 26 -2.54 -11.13 -1.03
N ALA A 27 -3.35 -12.19 -1.15
CA ALA A 27 -4.79 -12.07 -1.39
C ALA A 27 -5.56 -11.33 -0.28
N GLY A 28 -5.11 -11.41 0.98
CA GLY A 28 -5.74 -10.71 2.10
C GLY A 28 -5.76 -9.19 1.93
N SER A 29 -4.73 -8.62 1.29
CA SER A 29 -4.67 -7.20 0.96
C SER A 29 -5.76 -6.79 -0.03
N ALA A 30 -5.93 -7.56 -1.12
CA ALA A 30 -6.94 -7.29 -2.15
C ALA A 30 -8.38 -7.40 -1.60
N TRP A 31 -8.66 -8.45 -0.85
CA TRP A 31 -9.96 -8.62 -0.20
C TRP A 31 -10.21 -7.61 0.91
N GLY A 32 -9.16 -7.17 1.59
CA GLY A 32 -9.24 -6.11 2.58
C GLY A 32 -9.69 -4.79 1.97
N LEU A 33 -9.05 -4.37 0.87
CA LEU A 33 -9.46 -3.14 0.17
C LEU A 33 -10.88 -3.25 -0.41
N LEU A 34 -11.25 -4.38 -1.01
CA LEU A 34 -12.60 -4.61 -1.52
C LEU A 34 -13.64 -4.51 -0.39
N THR A 35 -13.41 -5.21 0.72
CA THR A 35 -14.30 -5.20 1.88
C THR A 35 -14.45 -3.78 2.47
N TRP A 36 -13.36 -3.02 2.54
CA TRP A 36 -13.40 -1.63 2.96
C TRP A 36 -14.23 -0.79 1.98
N ALA A 37 -13.99 -0.91 0.69
CA ALA A 37 -14.68 -0.14 -0.35
C ALA A 37 -16.19 -0.39 -0.35
N GLU A 38 -16.63 -1.64 -0.19
CA GLU A 38 -18.06 -2.02 -0.10
C GLU A 38 -18.74 -1.36 1.12
N LYS A 39 -18.04 -1.27 2.24
CA LYS A 39 -18.56 -0.63 3.47
C LYS A 39 -18.58 0.90 3.40
N HIS A 40 -17.67 1.50 2.60
CA HIS A 40 -17.42 2.94 2.55
C HIS A 40 -17.79 3.59 1.20
N VAL A 41 -18.77 3.02 0.48
CA VAL A 41 -19.20 3.52 -0.85
C VAL A 41 -19.55 5.01 -0.83
N ASN A 42 -20.17 5.51 0.24
CA ASN A 42 -20.52 6.92 0.37
C ASN A 42 -19.31 7.84 0.57
N GLU A 43 -18.28 7.34 1.24
CA GLU A 43 -17.00 8.03 1.43
C GLU A 43 -16.24 8.09 0.11
N LEU A 44 -16.17 6.97 -0.62
CA LEU A 44 -15.60 6.90 -1.96
C LEU A 44 -16.27 7.86 -2.96
N LYS A 45 -17.58 8.02 -2.89
CA LYS A 45 -18.33 8.93 -3.77
C LYS A 45 -18.08 10.41 -3.46
N ARG A 46 -17.74 10.76 -2.22
CA ARG A 46 -17.57 12.15 -1.76
C ARG A 46 -16.10 12.58 -1.69
N GLY A 47 -15.22 11.64 -1.44
CA GLY A 47 -13.79 11.91 -1.29
C GLY A 47 -13.04 11.89 -2.62
N SER A 48 -11.78 12.29 -2.57
CA SER A 48 -10.87 12.25 -3.71
C SER A 48 -9.96 11.02 -3.59
N PHE A 49 -10.17 10.03 -4.47
CA PHE A 49 -9.50 8.73 -4.44
C PHE A 49 -8.98 8.31 -5.81
N LEU A 50 -7.78 7.73 -5.80
CA LEU A 50 -7.16 6.98 -6.90
C LEU A 50 -6.94 5.55 -6.41
N ILE A 51 -7.60 4.57 -7.01
CA ILE A 51 -7.56 3.19 -6.51
C ILE A 51 -7.09 2.23 -7.60
N ALA A 52 -6.03 1.47 -7.31
CA ALA A 52 -5.58 0.32 -8.08
C ALA A 52 -5.92 -0.97 -7.30
N PRO A 53 -7.11 -1.55 -7.50
CA PRO A 53 -7.62 -2.61 -6.64
C PRO A 53 -6.88 -3.95 -6.80
N CYS A 54 -6.19 -4.15 -7.92
CA CYS A 54 -5.32 -5.30 -8.16
C CYS A 54 -4.36 -4.99 -9.31
N LEU A 55 -3.08 -4.85 -9.00
CA LEU A 55 -2.05 -4.56 -10.01
C LEU A 55 -1.57 -5.81 -10.75
N ASN A 56 -1.66 -6.98 -10.12
CA ASN A 56 -1.25 -8.28 -10.68
C ASN A 56 -2.39 -9.32 -10.62
N PRO A 57 -3.44 -9.16 -11.45
CA PRO A 57 -4.59 -10.07 -11.39
C PRO A 57 -4.25 -11.52 -11.78
N VAL A 58 -3.26 -11.71 -12.67
CA VAL A 58 -2.81 -13.05 -13.04
C VAL A 58 -2.08 -13.72 -11.87
N GLY A 59 -1.16 -13.02 -11.22
CA GLY A 59 -0.50 -13.51 -10.02
C GLY A 59 -1.51 -13.84 -8.90
N LEU A 60 -2.52 -12.99 -8.71
CA LEU A 60 -3.58 -13.24 -7.72
C LEU A 60 -4.36 -14.52 -8.03
N THR A 61 -4.70 -14.77 -9.30
CA THR A 61 -5.39 -15.99 -9.73
C THR A 61 -4.52 -17.24 -9.53
N LEU A 62 -3.22 -17.12 -9.77
CA LEU A 62 -2.27 -18.24 -9.67
C LEU A 62 -1.65 -18.38 -8.26
N ASN A 63 -1.94 -17.47 -7.36
CA ASN A 63 -1.33 -17.36 -6.03
C ASN A 63 0.20 -17.32 -6.12
N THR A 64 0.72 -16.42 -6.97
CA THR A 64 2.16 -16.22 -7.18
C THR A 64 2.56 -14.77 -6.95
N ARG A 65 3.73 -14.56 -6.33
CA ARG A 65 4.30 -13.22 -6.13
C ARG A 65 4.52 -12.49 -7.46
N ALA A 66 5.13 -13.18 -8.40
CA ALA A 66 5.46 -12.65 -9.71
C ALA A 66 4.23 -12.50 -10.62
N ASP A 67 4.35 -11.70 -11.65
CA ASP A 67 3.37 -11.61 -12.73
C ASP A 67 3.47 -12.80 -13.70
N HIS A 68 2.66 -12.79 -14.77
CA HIS A 68 2.63 -13.85 -15.79
C HIS A 68 3.95 -14.02 -16.57
N ARG A 69 4.87 -13.05 -16.46
CA ARG A 69 6.23 -13.10 -17.03
C ARG A 69 7.28 -13.63 -16.04
N GLY A 70 6.89 -13.92 -14.81
CA GLY A 70 7.81 -14.27 -13.74
C GLY A 70 8.57 -13.08 -13.14
N LEU A 71 8.07 -11.85 -13.32
CA LEU A 71 8.70 -10.62 -12.86
C LEU A 71 8.06 -10.11 -11.57
N ASP A 72 8.87 -9.66 -10.62
CA ASP A 72 8.42 -8.91 -9.46
C ASP A 72 8.15 -7.45 -9.88
N ILE A 73 6.87 -7.12 -10.09
CA ILE A 73 6.46 -5.77 -10.53
C ILE A 73 6.77 -4.70 -9.48
N ASN A 74 6.86 -5.07 -8.19
CA ASN A 74 7.26 -4.13 -7.12
C ASN A 74 8.77 -3.79 -7.12
N ARG A 75 9.46 -4.11 -8.21
CA ARG A 75 10.84 -3.67 -8.50
C ARG A 75 10.91 -2.82 -9.76
N ARG A 76 9.79 -2.63 -10.47
CA ARG A 76 9.78 -2.10 -11.84
C ARG A 76 9.00 -0.79 -12.02
N PHE A 77 8.50 -0.18 -10.97
CA PHE A 77 7.68 1.03 -11.08
C PHE A 77 8.38 2.26 -11.68
N HIS A 78 9.68 2.20 -11.95
CA HIS A 78 10.42 3.19 -12.75
C HIS A 78 10.41 2.92 -14.25
N ASP A 79 10.09 1.69 -14.67
CA ASP A 79 10.17 1.26 -16.06
C ASP A 79 8.88 1.63 -16.81
N ALA A 80 8.95 2.69 -17.63
CA ALA A 80 7.81 3.15 -18.41
C ALA A 80 7.46 2.20 -19.59
N SER A 81 8.35 1.27 -19.93
CA SER A 81 8.10 0.27 -20.97
C SER A 81 7.44 -1.01 -20.45
N ASP A 82 7.38 -1.17 -19.13
CA ASP A 82 6.70 -2.31 -18.50
C ASP A 82 5.19 -2.25 -18.73
N GLU A 83 4.59 -3.38 -19.10
CA GLU A 83 3.17 -3.45 -19.49
C GLU A 83 2.17 -3.22 -18.33
N ILE A 84 2.64 -3.28 -17.08
CA ILE A 84 1.84 -2.96 -15.88
C ILE A 84 2.25 -1.60 -15.33
N CYS A 85 3.54 -1.41 -15.08
CA CYS A 85 4.05 -0.19 -14.47
C CYS A 85 4.02 1.02 -15.40
N GLY A 86 4.16 0.84 -16.72
CA GLY A 86 4.07 1.94 -17.70
C GLY A 86 2.67 2.58 -17.73
N PRO A 87 1.59 1.83 -17.96
CA PRO A 87 0.22 2.34 -17.85
C PRO A 87 -0.11 2.92 -16.48
N TRP A 88 0.38 2.32 -15.39
CA TRP A 88 0.22 2.87 -14.04
C TRP A 88 0.91 4.24 -13.91
N GLN A 89 2.14 4.40 -14.42
CA GLN A 89 2.85 5.68 -14.42
C GLN A 89 2.09 6.76 -15.22
N GLN A 90 1.53 6.39 -16.37
CA GLN A 90 0.71 7.30 -17.17
C GLN A 90 -0.52 7.74 -16.41
N TRP A 91 -1.20 6.79 -15.78
CA TRP A 91 -2.41 7.04 -14.99
C TRP A 91 -2.17 8.02 -13.86
N ILE A 92 -1.15 7.82 -13.01
CA ILE A 92 -0.91 8.70 -11.87
C ILE A 92 -0.30 10.06 -12.26
N THR A 93 0.17 10.20 -13.51
CA THR A 93 0.74 11.48 -14.00
C THR A 93 -0.37 12.53 -14.11
N GLY A 94 -0.16 13.67 -13.48
CA GLY A 94 -1.11 14.78 -13.47
C GLY A 94 -2.04 14.79 -12.25
N HIS A 95 -2.08 13.72 -11.44
CA HIS A 95 -2.82 13.73 -10.20
C HIS A 95 -1.96 14.22 -9.02
N ALA A 96 -2.50 15.18 -8.26
CA ALA A 96 -1.94 15.52 -6.96
C ALA A 96 -2.39 14.49 -5.92
N MET A 97 -1.47 14.08 -5.04
CA MET A 97 -1.77 13.10 -3.99
C MET A 97 -1.59 13.71 -2.60
N ARG A 98 -2.52 13.43 -1.68
CA ARG A 98 -2.38 13.78 -0.26
C ARG A 98 -1.48 12.77 0.46
N PHE A 99 -1.73 11.48 0.23
CA PHE A 99 -0.92 10.37 0.71
C PHE A 99 -1.24 9.10 -0.09
N GLY A 100 -0.37 8.10 0.01
CA GLY A 100 -0.51 6.80 -0.64
C GLY A 100 -0.46 5.65 0.35
N LEU A 101 -1.39 4.71 0.23
CA LEU A 101 -1.49 3.48 1.00
C LEU A 101 -1.30 2.29 0.07
N CYS A 102 -0.20 1.56 0.22
CA CYS A 102 0.10 0.33 -0.51
C CYS A 102 -0.13 -0.85 0.45
N LEU A 103 -1.12 -1.68 0.16
CA LEU A 103 -1.52 -2.79 1.01
C LEU A 103 -0.83 -4.06 0.56
N HIS A 104 -0.09 -4.69 1.45
CA HIS A 104 0.72 -5.89 1.25
C HIS A 104 0.52 -6.92 2.35
N GLU A 105 1.11 -8.10 2.15
CA GLU A 105 1.25 -9.15 3.16
C GLU A 105 2.68 -9.70 3.13
N ASP A 106 3.20 -10.05 4.31
CA ASP A 106 4.54 -10.63 4.45
C ASP A 106 4.44 -12.08 4.92
N TYR A 107 5.06 -12.97 4.17
CA TYR A 107 5.17 -14.40 4.49
C TYR A 107 5.95 -14.64 5.79
N ASP A 108 7.01 -13.86 6.03
CA ASP A 108 7.85 -13.97 7.22
C ASP A 108 7.37 -13.09 8.39
N GLY A 109 6.27 -12.36 8.22
CA GLY A 109 5.73 -11.45 9.21
C GLY A 109 5.29 -12.17 10.49
N GLN A 110 5.79 -11.73 11.65
CA GLN A 110 5.39 -12.22 12.98
C GLN A 110 4.24 -11.39 13.60
N GLY A 111 3.83 -10.36 12.94
CA GLY A 111 2.80 -9.42 13.30
C GLY A 111 2.70 -8.34 12.23
N ILE A 112 1.83 -7.35 12.45
CA ILE A 112 1.70 -6.25 11.49
C ILE A 112 2.86 -5.27 11.60
N TYR A 113 3.26 -4.72 10.45
CA TYR A 113 4.21 -3.62 10.41
C TYR A 113 3.94 -2.72 9.18
N LEU A 114 4.57 -1.55 9.16
CA LEU A 114 4.50 -0.66 8.01
C LEU A 114 5.83 0.04 7.75
N TYR A 115 6.08 0.29 6.48
CA TYR A 115 7.08 1.25 6.03
C TYR A 115 6.42 2.62 5.90
N GLU A 116 6.97 3.60 6.60
CA GLU A 116 6.57 4.99 6.49
C GLU A 116 7.67 5.80 5.79
N LEU A 117 7.40 6.27 4.58
CA LEU A 117 8.21 7.28 3.91
C LEU A 117 7.51 8.63 4.02
N ASN A 118 8.04 9.47 4.91
CA ASN A 118 7.43 10.73 5.28
C ASN A 118 8.52 11.71 5.73
N HIS A 119 8.62 12.85 5.06
CA HIS A 119 9.61 13.89 5.39
C HIS A 119 9.25 14.71 6.65
N ALA A 120 8.00 14.67 7.11
CA ALA A 120 7.59 15.39 8.31
C ALA A 120 8.39 14.94 9.55
N ARG A 121 8.45 15.80 10.58
CA ARG A 121 9.13 15.44 11.84
C ARG A 121 8.38 14.38 12.61
N GLN A 122 7.05 14.46 12.62
CA GLN A 122 6.18 13.51 13.31
C GLN A 122 5.93 12.28 12.45
N THR A 123 5.86 11.11 13.07
CA THR A 123 5.45 9.86 12.44
C THR A 123 3.96 9.66 12.67
N VAL A 124 3.29 9.15 11.65
CA VAL A 124 1.87 8.73 11.72
C VAL A 124 1.75 7.23 11.94
N GLY A 125 2.78 6.47 11.55
CA GLY A 125 2.77 5.02 11.54
C GLY A 125 2.51 4.39 12.90
N HIS A 126 3.04 4.96 14.00
CA HIS A 126 2.84 4.38 15.33
C HIS A 126 1.36 4.42 15.76
N GLU A 127 0.67 5.52 15.53
CA GLU A 127 -0.76 5.63 15.86
C GLU A 127 -1.59 4.67 15.00
N ILE A 128 -1.27 4.56 13.72
CA ILE A 128 -1.95 3.62 12.80
C ILE A 128 -1.75 2.18 13.26
N ILE A 129 -0.50 1.78 13.55
CA ILE A 129 -0.19 0.42 14.05
C ILE A 129 -0.91 0.15 15.39
N GLU A 130 -0.94 1.11 16.31
CA GLU A 130 -1.64 0.94 17.58
C GLU A 130 -3.15 0.70 17.42
N ARG A 131 -3.78 1.39 16.47
CA ARG A 131 -5.19 1.17 16.11
C ARG A 131 -5.42 -0.21 15.49
N CYS A 132 -4.50 -0.68 14.65
CA CYS A 132 -4.54 -2.01 14.02
C CYS A 132 -4.20 -3.15 15.00
N ALA A 133 -3.43 -2.88 16.05
CA ALA A 133 -3.01 -3.85 17.06
C ALA A 133 -4.16 -4.53 17.81
N ARG A 134 -5.37 -3.99 17.72
CA ARG A 134 -6.60 -4.62 18.23
C ARG A 134 -7.02 -5.86 17.44
N VAL A 135 -6.50 -6.04 16.22
CA VAL A 135 -6.78 -7.18 15.34
C VAL A 135 -5.58 -8.12 15.29
N ILE A 136 -4.40 -7.61 14.96
CA ILE A 136 -3.13 -8.36 14.95
C ILE A 136 -2.07 -7.51 15.67
N ALA A 137 -1.32 -8.12 16.59
CA ALA A 137 -0.25 -7.45 17.31
C ALA A 137 0.85 -6.94 16.35
N PRO A 138 1.55 -5.84 16.70
CA PRO A 138 2.70 -5.39 15.93
C PRO A 138 3.81 -6.44 15.91
N ASP A 139 4.54 -6.50 14.79
CA ASP A 139 5.71 -7.38 14.67
C ASP A 139 6.74 -7.04 15.77
N PRO A 140 7.16 -8.01 16.57
CA PRO A 140 8.06 -7.78 17.70
C PRO A 140 9.52 -7.56 17.28
N ARG A 141 9.88 -7.87 16.02
CA ARG A 141 11.25 -7.75 15.52
C ARG A 141 11.73 -6.31 15.54
N LYS A 142 12.97 -6.09 15.95
CA LYS A 142 13.64 -4.79 15.95
C LYS A 142 14.35 -4.49 14.62
N ASN A 143 14.47 -5.49 13.79
CA ASN A 143 15.03 -5.42 12.44
C ASN A 143 14.15 -6.25 11.52
N ILE A 144 13.63 -5.62 10.45
CA ILE A 144 12.84 -6.24 9.39
C ILE A 144 13.49 -5.80 8.08
N ASP A 145 13.78 -6.74 7.19
CA ASP A 145 14.45 -6.51 5.90
C ASP A 145 15.75 -5.68 6.02
N GLY A 146 16.54 -5.96 7.06
CA GLY A 146 17.79 -5.24 7.33
C GLY A 146 17.60 -3.81 7.83
N GLN A 147 16.36 -3.39 8.13
CA GLN A 147 16.02 -2.04 8.57
C GLN A 147 15.52 -2.05 10.02
N ARG A 148 15.88 -0.99 10.75
CA ARG A 148 15.42 -0.82 12.11
C ARG A 148 13.92 -0.59 12.15
N ALA A 149 13.21 -1.49 12.83
CA ALA A 149 11.79 -1.35 13.17
C ALA A 149 11.61 -0.93 14.63
N ASN A 150 10.60 -0.13 14.88
CA ASN A 150 10.18 0.27 16.22
C ASN A 150 8.68 0.04 16.36
N ARG A 151 8.27 -0.95 17.17
CA ARG A 151 6.86 -1.32 17.36
C ARG A 151 6.10 -1.46 16.04
N GLY A 152 6.65 -2.24 15.10
CA GLY A 152 6.06 -2.45 13.79
C GLY A 152 6.18 -1.27 12.81
N VAL A 153 6.93 -0.20 13.11
CA VAL A 153 7.14 0.92 12.20
C VAL A 153 8.58 0.99 11.73
N ILE A 154 8.78 0.94 10.42
CA ILE A 154 10.04 1.17 9.72
C ILE A 154 9.94 2.55 9.06
N ARG A 155 10.59 3.54 9.65
CA ARG A 155 10.47 4.92 9.19
C ARG A 155 11.66 5.36 8.36
N ARG A 156 11.37 5.98 7.22
CA ARG A 156 12.35 6.69 6.39
C ARG A 156 11.93 8.15 6.20
N ARG A 157 12.89 9.05 6.34
CA ARG A 157 12.72 10.49 6.07
C ARG A 157 13.33 10.90 4.74
N THR A 158 14.14 10.05 4.16
CA THR A 158 14.83 10.27 2.89
C THR A 158 14.71 9.02 2.02
N LEU A 159 14.76 9.23 0.72
CA LEU A 159 14.80 8.12 -0.22
C LEU A 159 16.05 7.25 0.02
N PRO A 160 15.92 5.92 -0.05
CA PRO A 160 17.07 5.03 0.01
C PRO A 160 18.00 5.27 -1.20
N THR A 161 19.30 5.28 -0.94
CA THR A 161 20.31 5.52 -1.98
C THR A 161 20.56 4.30 -2.87
N HIS A 162 20.25 3.11 -2.35
CA HIS A 162 20.40 1.84 -3.08
C HIS A 162 19.13 1.01 -2.87
N LEU A 163 18.48 0.68 -3.99
CA LEU A 163 17.30 -0.17 -4.03
C LEU A 163 17.51 -1.26 -5.08
N PRO A 164 17.09 -2.51 -4.80
CA PRO A 164 17.09 -3.58 -5.80
C PRO A 164 15.90 -3.42 -6.78
N GLY A 165 15.81 -2.25 -7.42
CA GLY A 165 14.66 -1.85 -8.24
C GLY A 165 13.87 -0.71 -7.62
N MET A 166 12.71 -0.39 -8.18
CA MET A 166 11.85 0.72 -7.74
C MET A 166 10.49 0.19 -7.27
N PRO A 167 10.27 0.10 -5.95
CA PRO A 167 8.96 -0.22 -5.39
C PRO A 167 7.93 0.89 -5.65
N GLU A 168 6.65 0.50 -5.66
CA GLU A 168 5.51 1.38 -5.89
C GLU A 168 5.50 2.60 -4.95
N ALA A 169 5.56 2.36 -3.64
CA ALA A 169 5.52 3.43 -2.64
C ALA A 169 6.66 4.45 -2.80
N ILE A 170 7.85 3.99 -3.20
CA ILE A 170 8.99 4.86 -3.50
C ILE A 170 8.71 5.69 -4.75
N GLN A 171 8.19 5.06 -5.81
CA GLN A 171 7.87 5.77 -7.06
C GLN A 171 6.75 6.79 -6.86
N LEU A 172 5.72 6.50 -6.07
CA LEU A 172 4.70 7.48 -5.68
C LEU A 172 5.33 8.70 -5.00
N HIS A 173 6.24 8.45 -4.06
CA HIS A 173 6.92 9.54 -3.34
C HIS A 173 7.81 10.38 -4.26
N VAL A 174 8.57 9.75 -5.17
CA VAL A 174 9.35 10.46 -6.21
C VAL A 174 8.46 11.33 -7.09
N ARG A 175 7.22 10.92 -7.32
CA ARG A 175 6.22 11.67 -8.11
C ARG A 175 5.43 12.70 -7.29
N GLY A 176 5.85 12.99 -6.06
CA GLY A 176 5.32 14.09 -5.25
C GLY A 176 4.27 13.67 -4.22
N CYS A 177 4.01 12.40 -4.01
CA CYS A 177 3.18 11.95 -2.89
C CYS A 177 3.92 12.22 -1.56
N PRO A 178 3.42 13.09 -0.67
CA PRO A 178 4.19 13.57 0.49
C PRO A 178 4.38 12.50 1.56
N VAL A 179 3.44 11.56 1.67
CA VAL A 179 3.45 10.45 2.62
C VAL A 179 3.08 9.18 1.89
N THR A 180 3.92 8.14 1.97
CA THR A 180 3.56 6.80 1.50
C THR A 180 3.72 5.80 2.63
N LEU A 181 2.70 4.96 2.79
CA LEU A 181 2.67 3.89 3.77
C LEU A 181 2.54 2.55 3.04
N THR A 182 3.49 1.64 3.25
CA THR A 182 3.36 0.24 2.84
C THR A 182 3.03 -0.57 4.07
N PHE A 183 1.83 -1.11 4.14
CA PHE A 183 1.36 -1.92 5.26
C PHE A 183 1.52 -3.39 4.95
N GLU A 184 2.05 -4.12 5.92
CA GLU A 184 2.30 -5.55 5.83
C GLU A 184 1.51 -6.29 6.91
N SER A 185 0.63 -7.19 6.50
CA SER A 185 0.02 -8.15 7.42
C SER A 185 0.63 -9.54 7.24
N PRO A 186 0.78 -10.33 8.32
CA PRO A 186 1.41 -11.64 8.23
C PRO A 186 0.50 -12.65 7.50
N SER A 187 1.02 -13.30 6.46
CA SER A 187 0.28 -14.26 5.62
C SER A 187 -0.10 -15.56 6.35
N GLU A 188 0.56 -15.89 7.48
CA GLU A 188 0.33 -17.09 8.26
C GLU A 188 -0.94 -17.03 9.13
N PHE A 189 -1.56 -15.85 9.27
CA PHE A 189 -2.83 -15.72 9.99
C PHE A 189 -4.00 -16.20 9.14
N ASP A 190 -5.12 -16.56 9.79
CA ASP A 190 -6.34 -16.92 9.07
C ASP A 190 -6.81 -15.78 8.15
N PHE A 191 -7.41 -16.17 7.04
CA PHE A 191 -7.75 -15.23 5.97
C PHE A 191 -8.67 -14.09 6.43
N ASP A 192 -9.68 -14.40 7.25
CA ASP A 192 -10.63 -13.38 7.73
C ASP A 192 -9.95 -12.37 8.64
N THR A 193 -8.99 -12.81 9.46
CA THR A 193 -8.19 -11.92 10.32
C THR A 193 -7.27 -11.02 9.49
N ARG A 194 -6.66 -11.56 8.44
CA ARG A 194 -5.85 -10.78 7.47
C ARG A 194 -6.70 -9.73 6.78
N VAL A 195 -7.87 -10.09 6.26
CA VAL A 195 -8.82 -9.14 5.66
C VAL A 195 -9.24 -8.05 6.65
N ARG A 196 -9.62 -8.43 7.88
CA ARG A 196 -10.02 -7.45 8.92
C ARG A 196 -8.92 -6.45 9.26
N VAL A 197 -7.67 -6.88 9.34
CA VAL A 197 -6.57 -5.96 9.68
C VAL A 197 -6.26 -5.01 8.53
N GLN A 198 -6.39 -5.45 7.28
CA GLN A 198 -6.25 -4.58 6.10
C GLN A 198 -7.37 -3.52 6.06
N VAL A 199 -8.62 -3.89 6.31
CA VAL A 199 -9.73 -2.94 6.47
C VAL A 199 -9.40 -1.93 7.57
N LYS A 200 -8.95 -2.43 8.74
CA LYS A 200 -8.61 -1.59 9.88
C LYS A 200 -7.46 -0.64 9.59
N PHE A 201 -6.50 -1.06 8.79
CA PHE A 201 -5.40 -0.20 8.34
C PHE A 201 -5.92 0.98 7.52
N VAL A 202 -6.74 0.74 6.50
CA VAL A 202 -7.28 1.83 5.66
C VAL A 202 -8.08 2.81 6.51
N GLU A 203 -9.02 2.32 7.35
CA GLU A 203 -9.80 3.17 8.26
C GLU A 203 -8.90 4.00 9.19
N SER A 204 -7.84 3.38 9.74
CA SER A 204 -6.94 4.05 10.67
C SER A 204 -6.06 5.09 9.98
N ALA A 205 -5.57 4.78 8.78
CA ALA A 205 -4.74 5.70 8.01
C ALA A 205 -5.54 6.92 7.55
N LEU A 206 -6.76 6.73 7.06
CA LEU A 206 -7.65 7.85 6.71
C LEU A 206 -7.92 8.74 7.93
N ALA A 207 -8.27 8.16 9.07
CA ALA A 207 -8.58 8.92 10.29
C ALA A 207 -7.37 9.64 10.92
N VAL A 208 -6.13 9.27 10.56
CA VAL A 208 -4.89 9.89 11.10
C VAL A 208 -4.32 10.92 10.13
N LEU A 209 -4.53 10.74 8.81
CA LEU A 209 -3.95 11.58 7.77
C LEU A 209 -4.92 12.63 7.20
N ASP A 210 -6.24 12.48 7.43
CA ASP A 210 -7.26 13.48 7.14
C ASP A 210 -7.34 14.54 8.24
#